data_d4ee52d6a7c608068017698ab25b7418
#
_entry.id   d4ee52d6a7c608068017698ab25b7418
#
_cell.length_a   1.000
_cell.length_b   1.000
_cell.length_c   1.000
_cell.angle_alpha   90.00
_cell.angle_beta   90.00
_cell.angle_gamma   90.00
#
_symmetry.space_group_name_H-M   'P 1'
#
loop_
_entity.id
_entity.type
_entity.pdbx_description
1 polymer ?
#
loop_
_entity_poly.entity_id
_entity_poly.type
_entity_poly.pdbx_seq_one_letter_code
_entity_poly.pdbx_strand_id
1 'polypeptide(L)'
;MLIKDAVLKMKETGFKLADAVTVMNGSYRTLSSTRASFTYNIKIDSFDVKKMYNEVELFRQLVPAASKAEGIVSLDYDLEGKLDGNMFPIMPSLKGGGDLAVQKVKLNGFKLFSAISKETGKEAMNDPELKKIHFKTTIKNNVVTLEKTKIKVKGYRLRIQGQTSFDGSIKFDCRLGLPPFGIVGIPIRATGTGQDPKIKVGKTDKLPLKEQKEEKEDTDPGSKK
;
A
#
# COMPACT_ATOMS: atom_id res chain seq x y z
N MET A 1 23.39 0.29 -20.43
CA MET A 1 22.27 -0.31 -21.17
C MET A 1 22.84 -1.36 -22.10
N LEU A 2 22.34 -2.59 -22.06
CA LEU A 2 22.80 -3.69 -22.91
C LEU A 2 21.59 -4.28 -23.64
N ILE A 3 21.67 -4.43 -24.96
CA ILE A 3 20.67 -5.12 -25.77
C ILE A 3 21.32 -6.41 -26.33
N LYS A 4 20.77 -7.56 -25.95
CA LYS A 4 21.16 -8.87 -26.43
C LYS A 4 19.92 -9.76 -26.59
N ASP A 5 19.75 -10.43 -27.69
CA ASP A 5 18.65 -11.37 -27.95
C ASP A 5 17.24 -10.75 -27.72
N ALA A 6 17.01 -9.53 -28.24
CA ALA A 6 15.79 -8.75 -28.07
C ALA A 6 15.44 -8.43 -26.56
N VAL A 7 16.44 -8.52 -25.69
CA VAL A 7 16.31 -8.17 -24.27
C VAL A 7 17.11 -6.90 -23.98
N LEU A 8 16.42 -5.88 -23.50
CA LEU A 8 17.01 -4.69 -22.93
C LEU A 8 17.21 -4.91 -21.43
N LYS A 9 18.43 -4.76 -20.93
CA LYS A 9 18.72 -4.81 -19.49
C LYS A 9 19.18 -3.46 -19.00
N MET A 10 18.63 -3.04 -17.87
CA MET A 10 19.01 -1.84 -17.12
C MET A 10 19.60 -2.27 -15.79
N LYS A 11 20.76 -1.75 -15.44
CA LYS A 11 21.43 -2.04 -14.17
C LYS A 11 21.80 -0.72 -13.51
N GLU A 12 21.37 -0.53 -12.27
CA GLU A 12 21.65 0.66 -11.46
C GLU A 12 21.41 1.95 -12.24
N THR A 13 20.32 1.97 -13.01
CA THR A 13 19.98 3.13 -13.85
C THR A 13 19.34 4.20 -12.96
N GLY A 14 20.08 5.30 -12.76
CA GLY A 14 19.60 6.47 -12.02
C GLY A 14 18.89 7.45 -12.96
N PHE A 15 17.72 7.93 -12.56
CA PHE A 15 16.99 9.00 -13.24
C PHE A 15 16.12 9.77 -12.24
N LYS A 16 15.53 10.86 -12.68
CA LYS A 16 14.54 11.60 -11.88
C LYS A 16 13.13 11.29 -12.37
N LEU A 17 12.25 10.98 -11.42
CA LEU A 17 10.83 10.76 -11.66
C LEU A 17 10.04 11.68 -10.75
N ALA A 18 9.28 12.63 -11.31
CA ALA A 18 8.60 13.68 -10.53
C ALA A 18 9.55 14.37 -9.52
N ASP A 19 10.75 14.74 -9.96
CA ASP A 19 11.90 15.27 -9.21
C ASP A 19 12.54 14.33 -8.18
N ALA A 20 11.97 13.15 -7.95
CA ALA A 20 12.53 12.16 -7.04
C ALA A 20 13.69 11.38 -7.69
N VAL A 21 14.78 11.24 -6.96
CA VAL A 21 15.90 10.38 -7.38
C VAL A 21 15.45 8.93 -7.33
N THR A 22 15.46 8.29 -8.49
CA THR A 22 15.01 6.93 -8.69
C THR A 22 16.16 6.08 -9.17
N VAL A 23 16.34 4.93 -8.57
CA VAL A 23 17.27 3.88 -9.04
C VAL A 23 16.44 2.69 -9.51
N MET A 24 16.74 2.21 -10.70
CA MET A 24 16.02 1.09 -11.29
C MET A 24 16.98 0.04 -11.85
N ASN A 25 16.69 -1.21 -11.50
CA ASN A 25 17.20 -2.39 -12.17
C ASN A 25 16.05 -3.05 -12.91
N GLY A 26 16.32 -3.63 -14.08
CA GLY A 26 15.25 -4.31 -14.75
C GLY A 26 15.61 -4.90 -16.10
N SER A 27 14.65 -5.57 -16.68
CA SER A 27 14.74 -6.10 -18.03
C SER A 27 13.42 -5.89 -18.78
N TYR A 28 13.55 -5.67 -20.05
CA TYR A 28 12.46 -5.62 -21.01
C TYR A 28 12.76 -6.63 -22.12
N ARG A 29 11.77 -7.47 -22.45
CA ARG A 29 11.88 -8.46 -23.53
C ARG A 29 10.68 -8.36 -24.45
N THR A 30 10.92 -8.14 -25.71
CA THR A 30 9.89 -8.24 -26.75
C THR A 30 9.44 -9.69 -26.90
N LEU A 31 8.13 -9.94 -26.82
CA LEU A 31 7.51 -11.25 -27.01
C LEU A 31 6.87 -11.37 -28.39
N SER A 32 6.29 -10.28 -28.91
CA SER A 32 5.72 -10.15 -30.25
C SER A 32 5.68 -8.66 -30.63
N SER A 33 5.17 -8.35 -31.82
CA SER A 33 4.99 -6.96 -32.28
C SER A 33 4.06 -6.13 -31.36
N THR A 34 3.20 -6.78 -30.56
CA THR A 34 2.19 -6.13 -29.71
C THR A 34 2.32 -6.50 -28.22
N ARG A 35 3.36 -7.25 -27.83
CA ARG A 35 3.53 -7.70 -26.45
C ARG A 35 4.98 -7.73 -26.01
N ALA A 36 5.21 -7.33 -24.80
CA ALA A 36 6.49 -7.47 -24.13
C ALA A 36 6.33 -7.99 -22.70
N SER A 37 7.42 -8.47 -22.11
CA SER A 37 7.51 -8.73 -20.67
C SER A 37 8.53 -7.79 -20.04
N PHE A 38 8.34 -7.50 -18.77
CA PHE A 38 9.27 -6.69 -18.02
C PHE A 38 9.47 -7.24 -16.60
N THR A 39 10.62 -6.93 -16.04
CA THR A 39 10.92 -7.07 -14.61
C THR A 39 11.60 -5.80 -14.16
N TYR A 40 11.13 -5.19 -13.05
CA TYR A 40 11.74 -3.99 -12.49
C TYR A 40 11.90 -4.17 -10.98
N ASN A 41 13.06 -3.74 -10.48
CA ASN A 41 13.24 -3.32 -9.09
C ASN A 41 13.39 -1.80 -9.11
N ILE A 42 12.53 -1.09 -8.42
CA ILE A 42 12.50 0.37 -8.37
C ILE A 42 12.67 0.81 -6.93
N LYS A 43 13.67 1.65 -6.71
CA LYS A 43 13.94 2.27 -5.42
C LYS A 43 13.87 3.78 -5.53
N ILE A 44 13.04 4.39 -4.67
CA ILE A 44 12.87 5.83 -4.56
C ILE A 44 12.95 6.19 -3.08
N ASP A 45 14.02 6.86 -2.67
CA ASP A 45 14.28 7.14 -1.25
C ASP A 45 13.32 8.17 -0.66
N SER A 46 12.81 9.08 -1.49
CA SER A 46 11.86 10.11 -1.05
C SER A 46 11.16 10.74 -2.24
N PHE A 47 9.83 10.79 -2.22
CA PHE A 47 9.05 11.52 -3.22
C PHE A 47 7.77 12.12 -2.64
N ASP A 48 7.31 13.21 -3.24
CA ASP A 48 6.00 13.78 -2.95
C ASP A 48 4.91 12.99 -3.67
N VAL A 49 3.94 12.47 -2.89
CA VAL A 49 2.87 11.60 -3.42
C VAL A 49 1.99 12.36 -4.41
N LYS A 50 1.67 13.62 -4.12
CA LYS A 50 0.80 14.42 -4.99
C LYS A 50 1.47 14.75 -6.31
N LYS A 51 2.77 15.10 -6.28
CA LYS A 51 3.55 15.34 -7.48
C LYS A 51 3.67 14.07 -8.32
N MET A 52 4.03 12.94 -7.69
CA MET A 52 4.11 11.65 -8.37
C MET A 52 2.78 11.26 -9.03
N TYR A 53 1.66 11.46 -8.34
CA TYR A 53 0.33 11.18 -8.88
C TYR A 53 -0.01 12.06 -10.10
N ASN A 54 0.38 13.33 -10.08
CA ASN A 54 0.07 14.26 -11.17
C ASN A 54 0.93 14.05 -12.42
N GLU A 55 2.20 13.69 -12.23
CA GLU A 55 3.19 13.66 -13.31
C GLU A 55 3.44 12.25 -13.87
N VAL A 56 3.14 11.17 -13.09
CA VAL A 56 3.45 9.80 -13.49
C VAL A 56 2.18 8.99 -13.73
N GLU A 57 1.84 8.81 -15.01
CA GLU A 57 0.61 8.10 -15.43
C GLU A 57 0.53 6.68 -14.86
N LEU A 58 1.63 5.92 -14.90
CA LEU A 58 1.66 4.56 -14.36
C LEU A 58 1.37 4.54 -12.85
N PHE A 59 1.92 5.48 -12.10
CA PHE A 59 1.65 5.59 -10.67
C PHE A 59 0.16 5.89 -10.40
N ARG A 60 -0.43 6.77 -11.19
CA ARG A 60 -1.85 7.12 -11.10
C ARG A 60 -2.76 5.91 -11.35
N GLN A 61 -2.40 5.07 -12.31
CA GLN A 61 -3.16 3.85 -12.63
C GLN A 61 -3.01 2.76 -11.57
N LEU A 62 -1.81 2.57 -11.02
CA LEU A 62 -1.53 1.55 -10.02
C LEU A 62 -2.02 1.95 -8.61
N VAL A 63 -2.03 3.24 -8.29
CA VAL A 63 -2.35 3.75 -6.96
C VAL A 63 -3.37 4.90 -7.03
N PRO A 64 -4.61 4.68 -7.53
CA PRO A 64 -5.61 5.74 -7.66
C PRO A 64 -5.95 6.40 -6.31
N ALA A 65 -5.80 5.69 -5.20
CA ALA A 65 -5.98 6.20 -3.85
C ALA A 65 -5.01 7.35 -3.50
N ALA A 66 -3.85 7.44 -4.17
CA ALA A 66 -2.88 8.51 -3.95
C ALA A 66 -3.43 9.91 -4.30
N SER A 67 -4.51 10.00 -5.10
CA SER A 67 -5.23 11.26 -5.36
C SER A 67 -5.70 11.98 -4.08
N LYS A 68 -5.87 11.25 -2.99
CA LYS A 68 -6.33 11.73 -1.68
C LYS A 68 -5.22 11.84 -0.64
N ALA A 69 -3.97 11.68 -1.06
CA ALA A 69 -2.80 11.68 -0.18
C ALA A 69 -1.86 12.85 -0.51
N GLU A 70 -1.37 13.52 0.53
CA GLU A 70 -0.37 14.58 0.42
C GLU A 70 0.75 14.30 1.41
N GLY A 71 2.00 14.30 0.93
CA GLY A 71 3.15 14.12 1.80
C GLY A 71 4.27 13.30 1.17
N ILE A 72 5.19 12.84 2.01
CA ILE A 72 6.45 12.23 1.59
C ILE A 72 6.46 10.74 1.92
N VAL A 73 6.85 9.96 0.93
CA VAL A 73 7.00 8.50 1.03
C VAL A 73 8.29 8.03 0.37
N SER A 74 8.72 6.83 0.70
CA SER A 74 9.81 6.09 0.04
C SER A 74 9.27 4.77 -0.47
N LEU A 75 9.87 4.25 -1.54
CA LEU A 75 9.43 3.03 -2.21
C LEU A 75 10.65 2.14 -2.50
N ASP A 76 10.53 0.85 -2.19
CA ASP A 76 11.42 -0.20 -2.68
C ASP A 76 10.54 -1.37 -3.15
N TYR A 77 10.46 -1.56 -4.47
CA TYR A 77 9.40 -2.38 -5.05
C TYR A 77 9.89 -3.20 -6.24
N ASP A 78 9.60 -4.49 -6.20
CA ASP A 78 9.77 -5.41 -7.32
C ASP A 78 8.45 -5.55 -8.09
N LEU A 79 8.51 -5.47 -9.40
CA LEU A 79 7.36 -5.62 -10.28
C LEU A 79 7.75 -6.36 -11.55
N GLU A 80 7.00 -7.40 -11.88
CA GLU A 80 7.09 -8.11 -13.14
C GLU A 80 5.72 -8.21 -13.81
N GLY A 81 5.71 -8.35 -15.13
CA GLY A 81 4.46 -8.48 -15.86
C GLY A 81 4.64 -8.43 -17.37
N LYS A 82 3.51 -8.24 -18.05
CA LYS A 82 3.44 -8.06 -19.49
C LYS A 82 2.92 -6.67 -19.83
N LEU A 83 3.38 -6.17 -20.97
CA LEU A 83 2.91 -4.92 -21.57
C LEU A 83 2.12 -5.24 -22.84
N ASP A 84 1.13 -4.43 -23.12
CA ASP A 84 0.40 -4.43 -24.39
C ASP A 84 1.18 -3.68 -25.50
N GLY A 85 0.59 -3.55 -26.69
CA GLY A 85 1.19 -2.87 -27.82
C GLY A 85 1.42 -1.37 -27.63
N ASN A 86 0.75 -0.75 -26.65
CA ASN A 86 0.90 0.65 -26.29
C ASN A 86 1.82 0.83 -25.07
N MET A 87 2.53 -0.23 -24.65
CA MET A 87 3.43 -0.24 -23.50
C MET A 87 2.73 -0.08 -22.15
N PHE A 88 1.40 -0.28 -22.06
CA PHE A 88 0.67 -0.29 -20.81
C PHE A 88 0.71 -1.68 -20.15
N PRO A 89 0.77 -1.74 -18.80
CA PRO A 89 0.74 -3.00 -18.08
C PRO A 89 -0.59 -3.74 -18.27
N ILE A 90 -0.50 -5.03 -18.57
CA ILE A 90 -1.63 -5.93 -18.53
C ILE A 90 -1.88 -6.34 -17.08
N MET A 91 -2.79 -5.65 -16.41
CA MET A 91 -3.00 -5.73 -14.94
C MET A 91 -3.07 -7.17 -14.38
N PRO A 92 -3.80 -8.13 -14.99
CA PRO A 92 -3.83 -9.51 -14.49
C PRO A 92 -2.48 -10.23 -14.53
N SER A 93 -1.53 -9.74 -15.36
CA SER A 93 -0.18 -10.33 -15.46
C SER A 93 0.78 -9.82 -14.40
N LEU A 94 0.42 -8.75 -13.69
CA LEU A 94 1.29 -8.13 -12.70
C LEU A 94 1.52 -9.03 -11.50
N LYS A 95 2.79 -9.17 -11.12
CA LYS A 95 3.24 -9.80 -9.89
C LYS A 95 4.35 -8.96 -9.30
N GLY A 96 4.45 -8.98 -7.99
CA GLY A 96 5.51 -8.26 -7.32
C GLY A 96 5.17 -7.99 -5.86
N GLY A 97 5.87 -7.03 -5.30
CA GLY A 97 5.70 -6.62 -3.92
C GLY A 97 6.85 -5.75 -3.48
N GLY A 98 6.71 -5.22 -2.29
CA GLY A 98 7.75 -4.39 -1.72
C GLY A 98 7.26 -3.57 -0.54
N ASP A 99 8.09 -2.63 -0.18
CA ASP A 99 7.93 -1.78 0.98
C ASP A 99 7.62 -0.34 0.57
N LEU A 100 6.59 0.23 1.19
CA LEU A 100 6.26 1.64 1.11
C LEU A 100 6.46 2.25 2.51
N ALA A 101 7.44 3.13 2.66
CA ALA A 101 7.68 3.82 3.91
C ALA A 101 7.07 5.24 3.87
N VAL A 102 6.10 5.47 4.74
CA VAL A 102 5.46 6.77 4.92
C VAL A 102 6.23 7.56 5.97
N GLN A 103 6.85 8.66 5.58
CA GLN A 103 7.46 9.59 6.53
C GLN A 103 6.39 10.44 7.20
N LYS A 104 5.59 11.11 6.38
CA LYS A 104 4.44 11.92 6.81
C LYS A 104 3.48 12.07 5.64
N VAL A 105 2.25 11.56 5.77
CA VAL A 105 1.20 11.69 4.76
C VAL A 105 -0.11 12.09 5.43
N LYS A 106 -0.77 13.10 4.89
CA LYS A 106 -2.13 13.49 5.22
C LYS A 106 -3.08 12.85 4.21
N LEU A 107 -4.13 12.21 4.71
CA LEU A 107 -5.19 11.63 3.88
C LEU A 107 -6.41 12.54 3.93
N ASN A 108 -6.85 13.08 2.79
CA ASN A 108 -7.96 14.01 2.71
C ASN A 108 -9.16 13.35 2.01
N GLY A 109 -10.27 13.20 2.72
CA GLY A 109 -11.49 12.61 2.17
C GLY A 109 -11.35 11.15 1.73
N PHE A 110 -10.48 10.40 2.41
CA PHE A 110 -10.27 8.98 2.13
C PHE A 110 -11.45 8.18 2.69
N LYS A 111 -12.31 7.69 1.82
CA LYS A 111 -13.61 7.11 2.18
C LYS A 111 -13.56 6.01 3.24
N LEU A 112 -12.52 5.15 3.21
CA LEU A 112 -12.35 4.09 4.21
C LEU A 112 -12.22 4.68 5.63
N PHE A 113 -11.38 5.70 5.82
CA PHE A 113 -11.17 6.31 7.12
C PHE A 113 -12.39 7.12 7.57
N SER A 114 -13.03 7.85 6.66
CA SER A 114 -14.28 8.57 6.95
C SER A 114 -15.39 7.61 7.36
N ALA A 115 -15.51 6.45 6.71
CA ALA A 115 -16.50 5.43 7.06
C ALA A 115 -16.19 4.79 8.44
N ILE A 116 -14.92 4.52 8.74
CA ILE A 116 -14.49 4.05 10.07
C ILE A 116 -14.83 5.10 11.14
N SER A 117 -14.54 6.38 10.87
CA SER A 117 -14.87 7.49 11.78
C SER A 117 -16.37 7.51 12.11
N LYS A 118 -17.20 7.47 11.07
CA LYS A 118 -18.67 7.50 11.20
C LYS A 118 -19.19 6.31 12.02
N GLU A 119 -18.80 5.08 11.66
CA GLU A 119 -19.32 3.88 12.31
C GLU A 119 -18.82 3.66 13.75
N THR A 120 -17.66 4.20 14.08
CA THR A 120 -17.08 4.07 15.42
C THR A 120 -17.32 5.28 16.32
N GLY A 121 -17.81 6.40 15.78
CA GLY A 121 -17.93 7.68 16.48
C GLY A 121 -16.59 8.29 16.85
N LYS A 122 -15.49 7.95 16.15
CA LYS A 122 -14.14 8.41 16.45
C LYS A 122 -13.64 9.39 15.38
N GLU A 123 -13.93 10.68 15.55
CA GLU A 123 -13.55 11.76 14.63
C GLU A 123 -12.06 11.80 14.31
N ALA A 124 -11.20 11.32 15.22
CA ALA A 124 -9.77 11.22 14.99
C ALA A 124 -9.42 10.38 13.76
N MET A 125 -10.31 9.49 13.32
CA MET A 125 -10.12 8.67 12.11
C MET A 125 -10.50 9.41 10.83
N ASN A 126 -11.17 10.56 10.90
CA ASN A 126 -11.45 11.36 9.72
C ASN A 126 -10.21 12.17 9.33
N ASP A 127 -9.84 12.12 8.05
CA ASP A 127 -8.65 12.82 7.50
C ASP A 127 -7.38 12.65 8.36
N PRO A 128 -6.93 11.41 8.62
CA PRO A 128 -5.81 11.17 9.50
C PRO A 128 -4.48 11.61 8.88
N GLU A 129 -3.57 12.09 9.73
CA GLU A 129 -2.16 12.25 9.38
C GLU A 129 -1.40 11.00 9.80
N LEU A 130 -0.76 10.35 8.84
CA LEU A 130 0.03 9.14 9.02
C LEU A 130 1.51 9.51 9.12
N LYS A 131 2.22 8.96 10.11
CA LYS A 131 3.65 9.23 10.32
C LYS A 131 4.40 7.96 10.63
N LYS A 132 5.59 7.82 10.04
CA LYS A 132 6.54 6.74 10.32
C LYS A 132 5.89 5.35 10.25
N ILE A 133 5.27 5.04 9.10
CA ILE A 133 4.59 3.78 8.86
C ILE A 133 5.29 3.05 7.73
N HIS A 134 5.43 1.74 7.87
CA HIS A 134 5.85 0.84 6.81
C HIS A 134 4.67 -0.01 6.38
N PHE A 135 4.40 0.00 5.09
CA PHE A 135 3.45 -0.89 4.44
C PHE A 135 4.23 -1.89 3.61
N LYS A 136 4.00 -3.17 3.88
CA LYS A 136 4.49 -4.24 3.03
C LYS A 136 3.33 -4.82 2.23
N THR A 137 3.53 -4.91 0.93
CA THR A 137 2.48 -5.35 0.01
C THR A 137 3.01 -6.38 -0.98
N THR A 138 2.11 -7.22 -1.47
CA THR A 138 2.37 -8.14 -2.58
C THR A 138 1.28 -8.00 -3.64
N ILE A 139 1.66 -8.16 -4.91
CA ILE A 139 0.75 -8.12 -6.06
C ILE A 139 0.74 -9.49 -6.72
N LYS A 140 -0.44 -10.05 -6.90
CA LYS A 140 -0.63 -11.30 -7.63
C LYS A 140 -2.07 -11.43 -8.11
N ASN A 141 -2.28 -11.87 -9.34
CA ASN A 141 -3.61 -12.14 -9.89
C ASN A 141 -4.59 -10.98 -9.73
N ASN A 142 -4.18 -9.78 -10.13
CA ASN A 142 -4.99 -8.55 -10.04
C ASN A 142 -5.32 -8.09 -8.59
N VAL A 143 -4.67 -8.67 -7.59
CA VAL A 143 -4.90 -8.37 -6.18
C VAL A 143 -3.62 -7.85 -5.53
N VAL A 144 -3.74 -6.75 -4.81
CA VAL A 144 -2.73 -6.19 -3.91
C VAL A 144 -3.08 -6.61 -2.49
N THR A 145 -2.20 -7.37 -1.86
CA THR A 145 -2.35 -7.78 -0.45
C THR A 145 -1.49 -6.88 0.42
N LEU A 146 -2.11 -6.26 1.43
CA LEU A 146 -1.46 -5.49 2.47
C LEU A 146 -1.21 -6.39 3.68
N GLU A 147 0.04 -6.53 4.08
CA GLU A 147 0.40 -7.22 5.32
C GLU A 147 -0.06 -6.41 6.56
N LYS A 148 -0.16 -7.11 7.69
CA LYS A 148 -0.59 -6.50 8.96
C LYS A 148 0.27 -5.28 9.31
N THR A 149 -0.35 -4.13 9.33
CA THR A 149 0.31 -2.85 9.56
C THR A 149 -0.32 -2.15 10.77
N LYS A 150 0.52 -1.54 11.61
CA LYS A 150 0.11 -0.75 12.76
C LYS A 150 0.21 0.74 12.43
N ILE A 151 -0.88 1.47 12.57
CA ILE A 151 -0.99 2.89 12.29
C ILE A 151 -1.38 3.61 13.59
N LYS A 152 -0.63 4.63 13.99
CA LYS A 152 -0.98 5.49 15.13
C LYS A 152 -1.66 6.76 14.62
N VAL A 153 -2.85 7.08 15.12
CA VAL A 153 -3.61 8.28 14.76
C VAL A 153 -4.18 8.90 16.03
N LYS A 154 -3.68 10.08 16.41
CA LYS A 154 -4.22 10.89 17.55
C LYS A 154 -4.55 10.06 18.80
N GLY A 155 -3.62 9.20 19.25
CA GLY A 155 -3.78 8.35 20.44
C GLY A 155 -4.45 7.00 20.20
N TYR A 156 -5.07 6.80 19.04
CA TYR A 156 -5.59 5.50 18.61
C TYR A 156 -4.54 4.64 17.95
N ARG A 157 -4.72 3.32 17.98
CA ARG A 157 -3.87 2.34 17.31
C ARG A 157 -4.71 1.53 16.33
N LEU A 158 -4.66 1.87 15.06
CA LEU A 158 -5.32 1.09 14.01
C LEU A 158 -4.37 0.00 13.53
N ARG A 159 -4.79 -1.26 13.63
CA ARG A 159 -4.17 -2.38 12.93
C ARG A 159 -5.01 -2.67 11.70
N ILE A 160 -4.37 -2.81 10.56
CA ILE A 160 -5.02 -3.03 9.27
C ILE A 160 -4.27 -4.10 8.49
N GLN A 161 -4.99 -4.99 7.85
CA GLN A 161 -4.50 -5.96 6.88
C GLN A 161 -5.62 -6.28 5.88
N GLY A 162 -5.28 -6.75 4.71
CA GLY A 162 -6.31 -7.15 3.76
C GLY A 162 -5.88 -7.01 2.31
N GLN A 163 -6.85 -6.84 1.45
CA GLN A 163 -6.66 -6.87 0.02
C GLN A 163 -7.43 -5.76 -0.68
N THR A 164 -6.86 -5.28 -1.77
CA THR A 164 -7.55 -4.48 -2.77
C THR A 164 -7.23 -5.03 -4.15
N SER A 165 -8.15 -4.95 -5.08
CA SER A 165 -7.92 -5.30 -6.48
C SER A 165 -7.86 -4.05 -7.36
N PHE A 166 -7.27 -4.17 -8.55
CA PHE A 166 -7.17 -3.05 -9.48
C PHE A 166 -8.52 -2.59 -10.05
N ASP A 167 -9.60 -3.39 -9.87
CA ASP A 167 -10.99 -2.97 -10.14
C ASP A 167 -11.59 -2.09 -9.03
N GLY A 168 -10.83 -1.82 -7.96
CA GLY A 168 -11.24 -0.99 -6.83
C GLY A 168 -11.94 -1.75 -5.69
N SER A 169 -12.14 -3.07 -5.80
CA SER A 169 -12.70 -3.88 -4.70
C SER A 169 -11.77 -3.89 -3.50
N ILE A 170 -12.33 -3.83 -2.29
CA ILE A 170 -11.57 -3.87 -1.03
C ILE A 170 -12.10 -4.94 -0.08
N LYS A 171 -11.17 -5.53 0.68
CA LYS A 171 -11.47 -6.41 1.81
C LYS A 171 -10.39 -6.22 2.87
N PHE A 172 -10.70 -5.43 3.90
CA PHE A 172 -9.79 -5.17 4.99
C PHE A 172 -10.37 -5.63 6.32
N ASP A 173 -9.53 -6.27 7.12
CA ASP A 173 -9.77 -6.54 8.53
C ASP A 173 -8.95 -5.54 9.34
N CYS A 174 -9.62 -4.79 10.20
CA CYS A 174 -9.04 -3.74 11.00
C CYS A 174 -9.39 -3.93 12.47
N ARG A 175 -8.52 -3.42 13.36
CA ARG A 175 -8.83 -3.28 14.79
C ARG A 175 -8.42 -1.89 15.24
N LEU A 176 -9.39 -1.11 15.72
CA LEU A 176 -9.16 0.21 16.27
C LEU A 176 -8.94 0.11 17.78
N GLY A 177 -7.69 0.07 18.19
CA GLY A 177 -7.32 0.09 19.63
C GLY A 177 -7.55 1.45 20.26
N LEU A 178 -8.26 1.46 21.39
CA LEU A 178 -8.64 2.66 22.10
C LEU A 178 -7.52 3.16 23.04
N PRO A 179 -7.41 4.48 23.28
CA PRO A 179 -6.49 5.03 24.26
C PRO A 179 -6.77 4.46 25.66
N PRO A 180 -5.75 4.44 26.56
CA PRO A 180 -4.39 4.91 26.34
C PRO A 180 -3.47 3.88 25.67
N PHE A 181 -3.70 2.57 25.84
CA PHE A 181 -2.75 1.53 25.45
C PHE A 181 -3.16 0.72 24.21
N GLY A 182 -4.42 0.87 23.73
CA GLY A 182 -4.94 0.10 22.60
C GLY A 182 -5.21 -1.38 22.92
N ILE A 183 -5.26 -1.75 24.22
CA ILE A 183 -5.57 -3.12 24.68
C ILE A 183 -7.02 -3.47 24.35
N VAL A 184 -7.93 -2.54 24.69
CA VAL A 184 -9.33 -2.64 24.27
C VAL A 184 -9.44 -2.07 22.85
N GLY A 185 -10.09 -2.79 21.95
CA GLY A 185 -10.21 -2.33 20.58
C GLY A 185 -11.50 -2.79 19.92
N ILE A 186 -11.91 -2.02 18.94
CA ILE A 186 -13.11 -2.22 18.13
C ILE A 186 -12.71 -2.99 16.88
N PRO A 187 -13.16 -4.24 16.66
CA PRO A 187 -12.95 -4.96 15.43
C PRO A 187 -13.81 -4.34 14.32
N ILE A 188 -13.23 -4.20 13.14
CA ILE A 188 -13.85 -3.53 11.99
C ILE A 188 -13.54 -4.37 10.75
N ARG A 189 -14.56 -4.64 9.95
CA ARG A 189 -14.40 -5.21 8.60
C ARG A 189 -14.85 -4.20 7.56
N ALA A 190 -13.99 -3.93 6.59
CA ALA A 190 -14.30 -3.09 5.45
C ALA A 190 -14.35 -3.94 4.18
N THR A 191 -15.43 -3.79 3.42
CA THR A 191 -15.67 -4.47 2.13
C THR A 191 -16.27 -3.48 1.14
N GLY A 192 -16.62 -3.90 -0.07
CA GLY A 192 -17.15 -3.03 -1.11
C GLY A 192 -16.04 -2.49 -2.00
N THR A 193 -16.05 -1.21 -2.29
CA THR A 193 -15.03 -0.54 -3.10
C THR A 193 -14.34 0.57 -2.32
N GLY A 194 -13.17 1.02 -2.80
CA GLY A 194 -12.46 2.15 -2.20
C GLY A 194 -13.27 3.46 -2.25
N GLN A 195 -14.22 3.59 -3.18
CA GLN A 195 -15.11 4.76 -3.30
C GLN A 195 -16.41 4.60 -2.48
N ASP A 196 -16.86 3.36 -2.26
CA ASP A 196 -18.04 3.04 -1.43
C ASP A 196 -17.72 1.90 -0.45
N PRO A 197 -16.95 2.17 0.60
CA PRO A 197 -16.60 1.17 1.60
C PRO A 197 -17.78 0.87 2.52
N LYS A 198 -18.09 -0.41 2.66
CA LYS A 198 -19.09 -0.93 3.61
C LYS A 198 -18.38 -1.38 4.88
N ILE A 199 -18.68 -0.72 5.99
CA ILE A 199 -18.05 -0.96 7.29
C ILE A 199 -18.99 -1.77 8.17
N LYS A 200 -18.47 -2.86 8.77
CA LYS A 200 -19.11 -3.61 9.84
C LYS A 200 -18.26 -3.47 11.11
N VAL A 201 -18.89 -3.05 12.20
CA VAL A 201 -18.26 -2.87 13.51
C VAL A 201 -18.84 -3.88 14.50
N GLY A 202 -18.01 -4.42 15.39
CA GLY A 202 -18.40 -5.37 16.41
C GLY A 202 -17.82 -6.75 16.24
N LYS A 203 -18.28 -7.75 17.03
CA LYS A 203 -17.80 -9.12 16.97
C LYS A 203 -18.02 -9.68 15.56
N THR A 204 -16.98 -9.65 14.75
CA THR A 204 -16.92 -10.46 13.55
C THR A 204 -16.53 -11.86 13.98
N ASP A 205 -17.29 -12.86 13.58
CA ASP A 205 -16.99 -14.26 13.89
C ASP A 205 -15.54 -14.57 13.51
N LYS A 206 -14.77 -14.94 14.55
CA LYS A 206 -13.41 -15.49 14.47
C LYS A 206 -12.35 -14.58 13.82
N LEU A 207 -11.75 -13.70 14.63
CA LEU A 207 -10.32 -13.43 14.47
C LEU A 207 -9.57 -14.77 14.61
N PRO A 208 -8.62 -15.12 13.71
CA PRO A 208 -7.88 -16.36 13.82
C PRO A 208 -7.18 -16.48 15.18
N LEU A 209 -7.23 -17.66 15.79
CA LEU A 209 -6.59 -17.96 17.09
C LEU A 209 -5.10 -17.56 17.18
N LYS A 210 -4.42 -17.41 16.05
CA LYS A 210 -3.04 -16.90 15.96
C LYS A 210 -2.87 -15.45 16.44
N GLU A 211 -3.87 -14.60 16.29
CA GLU A 211 -3.77 -13.18 16.74
C GLU A 211 -3.84 -13.05 18.27
N GLN A 212 -4.50 -13.97 18.96
CA GLN A 212 -4.56 -13.97 20.42
C GLN A 212 -3.24 -14.40 21.07
N LYS A 213 -2.43 -15.24 20.40
CA LYS A 213 -1.11 -15.64 20.89
C LYS A 213 -0.03 -14.57 20.67
N GLU A 214 -0.10 -13.84 19.58
CA GLU A 214 0.86 -12.75 19.30
C GLU A 214 0.65 -11.51 20.20
N GLU A 215 -0.56 -11.28 20.72
CA GLU A 215 -0.81 -10.18 21.67
C GLU A 215 -0.14 -10.40 23.04
N LYS A 216 0.26 -11.63 23.40
CA LYS A 216 0.99 -11.93 24.63
C LYS A 216 2.51 -11.75 24.52
N GLU A 217 3.06 -11.74 23.31
CA GLU A 217 4.51 -11.57 23.10
C GLU A 217 4.94 -10.10 22.91
N ASP A 218 4.01 -9.17 22.67
CA ASP A 218 4.29 -7.73 22.53
C ASP A 218 4.37 -6.97 23.90
N THR A 219 4.47 -7.66 25.02
CA THR A 219 4.88 -7.05 26.28
C THR A 219 6.40 -6.98 26.31
N ASP A 220 6.91 -5.81 25.97
CA ASP A 220 8.33 -5.41 26.04
C ASP A 220 8.95 -5.82 27.40
N PRO A 221 9.99 -6.71 27.41
CA PRO A 221 10.69 -7.07 28.64
C PRO A 221 11.71 -6.00 29.09
N GLY A 222 11.65 -4.78 28.59
CA GLY A 222 12.61 -3.70 28.78
C GLY A 222 12.32 -2.69 29.87
N SER A 223 11.39 -2.94 30.80
CA SER A 223 11.14 -2.02 31.94
C SER A 223 11.49 -2.68 33.29
N LYS A 224 12.74 -3.06 33.44
CA LYS A 224 13.37 -3.28 34.75
C LYS A 224 14.79 -2.78 34.70
N LYS A 225 14.97 -1.50 35.00
CA LYS A 225 16.01 -0.94 35.88
C LYS A 225 15.81 0.55 36.03
#